data_3d5feebb9845899aa25658c660b29a16
#
_entry.id   3d5feebb9845899aa25658c660b29a16
#
_cell.length_a   1.000
_cell.length_b   1.000
_cell.length_c   1.000
_cell.angle_alpha   90.00
_cell.angle_beta   90.00
_cell.angle_gamma   90.00
#
_symmetry.space_group_name_H-M   'P 1'
#
loop_
_entity.id
_entity.type
_entity.pdbx_description
1 polymer ?
#
loop_
_entity_poly.entity_id
_entity_poly.type
_entity_poly.pdbx_seq_one_letter_code
_entity_poly.pdbx_strand_id
1 'polypeptide(L)'
;MHVLGNRTVLGALCLGAVVALVGCSSSTSTKTTGTTAGGTAGSTQAPQISATSFTSDFSAMAQLKSLASQGKGLIGVLLPDTTTSARYESFDRPYLTKAFQAAGLGANDFKIDNAQGSASTMQTQAEADITQGASVLLVDALDSGSGAAIEAAATAKGVKVIDYDRLVKGGAAGRTYVSFDNVKVGQLIGQGEIDCISSWKVNKPNILVMDGDPTDNNATLFAQGYNGVLKPKFDDGSYVKVGEPAGTWTPSVAATTFEQQYTAHPNINAVVTPNDDNANAVIASLQKMNIPAKTFPTTGQDASLSGLQNVLKGYQCGTVYKPIYLEAQGAAATALYLRAGQTPPASLVNGTTQDTTANASVPSVLLTPVWVTTDNMASTVVKDGAVKVSDLCISALTSACSAAKIS
;
A
#
# COMPACT_ATOMS: atom_id res chain seq x y z
N MET A 1 -20.73 -0.44 58.98
CA MET A 1 -21.60 0.63 59.49
C MET A 1 -22.23 1.28 58.31
N HIS A 2 -23.46 0.84 58.07
CA HIS A 2 -24.69 1.59 57.80
C HIS A 2 -24.68 2.50 56.54
N VAL A 3 -25.66 2.58 55.60
CA VAL A 3 -26.98 1.94 55.47
C VAL A 3 -27.49 2.21 54.03
N LEU A 4 -28.15 1.25 53.51
CA LEU A 4 -29.09 1.17 52.37
C LEU A 4 -29.96 2.42 52.08
N GLY A 5 -30.33 2.57 50.81
CA GLY A 5 -31.45 3.45 50.36
C GLY A 5 -31.95 3.10 48.98
N ASN A 6 -32.79 2.09 48.90
CA ASN A 6 -33.65 1.71 47.78
C ASN A 6 -34.81 2.71 47.64
N ARG A 7 -35.19 3.14 46.45
CA ARG A 7 -36.58 3.52 46.12
C ARG A 7 -36.92 3.24 44.65
N THR A 8 -37.73 2.21 44.50
CA THR A 8 -38.59 1.86 43.38
C THR A 8 -39.81 2.76 43.34
N VAL A 9 -40.28 3.20 42.18
CA VAL A 9 -41.71 3.55 41.93
C VAL A 9 -42.08 3.07 40.52
N LEU A 10 -43.17 2.35 40.51
CA LEU A 10 -43.98 1.72 39.46
C LEU A 10 -44.78 2.73 38.63
N GLY A 11 -45.04 2.36 37.35
CA GLY A 11 -46.40 2.37 36.81
C GLY A 11 -46.75 3.43 35.78
N ALA A 12 -47.03 3.04 34.58
CA ALA A 12 -48.38 2.92 34.04
C ALA A 12 -48.39 2.59 32.55
N LEU A 13 -49.05 1.49 32.23
CA LEU A 13 -49.53 1.11 30.89
C LEU A 13 -50.63 2.06 30.42
N CYS A 14 -50.68 2.37 29.09
CA CYS A 14 -51.93 2.65 28.38
C CYS A 14 -51.90 1.95 27.02
N LEU A 15 -52.79 0.97 26.89
CA LEU A 15 -53.23 0.36 25.62
C LEU A 15 -54.23 1.31 24.93
N GLY A 16 -54.19 1.37 23.59
CA GLY A 16 -55.22 2.06 22.80
C GLY A 16 -55.22 1.60 21.34
N ALA A 17 -56.32 0.99 20.97
CA ALA A 17 -56.66 0.06 19.91
C ALA A 17 -56.65 0.61 18.47
N VAL A 18 -56.53 -0.35 17.56
CA VAL A 18 -56.82 -0.51 16.13
C VAL A 18 -58.11 0.14 15.64
N VAL A 19 -58.07 0.78 14.44
CA VAL A 19 -59.16 0.73 13.45
C VAL A 19 -58.57 0.69 12.02
N ALA A 20 -58.86 -0.38 11.31
CA ALA A 20 -58.71 -0.54 9.89
C ALA A 20 -59.93 0.01 9.14
N LEU A 21 -59.74 0.69 8.04
CA LEU A 21 -60.80 0.94 7.05
C LEU A 21 -60.26 0.72 5.65
N VAL A 22 -60.77 -0.31 5.01
CA VAL A 22 -60.69 -0.65 3.59
C VAL A 22 -61.70 0.23 2.84
N GLY A 23 -61.31 0.82 1.74
CA GLY A 23 -62.19 1.51 0.82
C GLY A 23 -61.65 1.44 -0.61
N CYS A 24 -62.16 0.49 -1.40
CA CYS A 24 -62.10 0.46 -2.85
C CYS A 24 -63.14 1.41 -3.43
N SER A 25 -62.79 2.22 -4.41
CA SER A 25 -63.69 2.58 -5.49
C SER A 25 -62.95 3.06 -6.73
N SER A 26 -63.45 2.61 -7.82
CA SER A 26 -63.01 2.65 -9.21
C SER A 26 -63.43 3.93 -9.95
N SER A 27 -62.60 4.24 -10.98
CA SER A 27 -62.91 4.90 -12.28
C SER A 27 -63.26 6.39 -12.31
N THR A 28 -62.48 7.18 -13.07
CA THR A 28 -62.85 7.56 -14.47
C THR A 28 -61.75 8.52 -15.03
N SER A 29 -61.38 8.26 -16.29
CA SER A 29 -60.47 9.04 -17.07
C SER A 29 -60.98 10.45 -17.37
N THR A 30 -60.13 11.48 -17.20
CA THR A 30 -60.27 12.69 -18.01
C THR A 30 -58.87 13.19 -18.41
N LYS A 31 -58.64 13.24 -19.71
CA LYS A 31 -57.45 13.83 -20.34
C LYS A 31 -57.46 15.33 -20.09
N THR A 32 -56.40 15.84 -19.48
CA THR A 32 -56.08 17.26 -19.64
C THR A 32 -54.57 17.33 -19.90
N THR A 33 -54.23 17.79 -21.11
CA THR A 33 -52.90 18.17 -21.56
C THR A 33 -52.43 19.39 -20.78
N GLY A 34 -51.46 19.15 -19.87
CA GLY A 34 -50.72 20.19 -19.21
C GLY A 34 -49.25 19.88 -19.34
N THR A 35 -48.56 20.55 -20.24
CA THR A 35 -47.11 20.52 -20.39
C THR A 35 -46.47 21.17 -19.17
N THR A 36 -46.06 20.38 -18.21
CA THR A 36 -45.15 20.82 -17.14
C THR A 36 -43.79 20.19 -17.44
N ALA A 37 -42.85 21.01 -17.87
CA ALA A 37 -41.43 20.65 -17.91
C ALA A 37 -40.96 20.45 -16.47
N GLY A 38 -41.13 19.23 -16.01
CA GLY A 38 -40.48 18.74 -14.80
C GLY A 38 -39.02 18.44 -15.15
N GLY A 39 -38.14 19.40 -14.86
CA GLY A 39 -36.72 19.13 -14.85
C GLY A 39 -36.45 18.03 -13.82
N THR A 40 -36.26 16.81 -14.27
CA THR A 40 -35.59 15.77 -13.52
C THR A 40 -34.19 16.26 -13.25
N ALA A 41 -33.95 16.80 -12.05
CA ALA A 41 -32.63 16.85 -11.47
C ALA A 41 -32.16 15.40 -11.39
N GLY A 42 -31.50 14.93 -12.44
CA GLY A 42 -30.81 13.66 -12.44
C GLY A 42 -29.79 13.73 -11.33
N SER A 43 -30.01 13.00 -10.23
CA SER A 43 -28.93 12.67 -9.31
C SER A 43 -27.92 11.87 -10.14
N THR A 44 -26.89 12.54 -10.64
CA THR A 44 -25.76 11.86 -11.27
C THR A 44 -25.10 11.03 -10.18
N GLN A 45 -25.50 9.76 -10.11
CA GLN A 45 -24.84 8.79 -9.24
C GLN A 45 -23.34 8.84 -9.54
N ALA A 46 -22.52 8.93 -8.48
CA ALA A 46 -21.07 8.92 -8.64
C ALA A 46 -20.63 7.70 -9.46
N PRO A 47 -19.64 7.86 -10.34
CA PRO A 47 -19.11 6.74 -11.10
C PRO A 47 -18.76 5.58 -10.19
N GLN A 48 -19.10 4.37 -10.55
CA GLN A 48 -18.72 3.16 -9.81
C GLN A 48 -17.40 2.64 -10.36
N ILE A 49 -16.31 2.86 -9.63
CA ILE A 49 -14.99 2.33 -9.97
C ILE A 49 -14.58 1.24 -8.98
N SER A 50 -13.77 0.30 -9.42
CA SER A 50 -13.27 -0.81 -8.61
C SER A 50 -11.74 -0.78 -8.57
N ALA A 51 -11.14 -1.27 -7.49
CA ALA A 51 -9.70 -1.48 -7.40
C ALA A 51 -9.15 -2.39 -8.53
N THR A 52 -10.00 -3.26 -9.09
CA THR A 52 -9.65 -4.14 -10.21
C THR A 52 -9.84 -3.49 -11.60
N SER A 53 -10.34 -2.26 -11.67
CA SER A 53 -10.53 -1.55 -12.95
C SER A 53 -9.27 -0.87 -13.46
N PHE A 54 -8.25 -0.72 -12.61
CA PHE A 54 -7.04 0.03 -12.93
C PHE A 54 -6.10 -0.77 -13.83
N THR A 55 -5.51 -0.07 -14.79
CA THR A 55 -4.58 -0.62 -15.79
C THR A 55 -3.42 0.34 -16.02
N SER A 56 -2.30 -0.14 -16.57
CA SER A 56 -1.09 0.67 -16.78
C SER A 56 -1.27 1.82 -17.79
N ASP A 57 -2.35 1.81 -18.59
CA ASP A 57 -2.72 2.90 -19.50
C ASP A 57 -3.50 4.05 -18.82
N PHE A 58 -3.99 3.84 -17.58
CA PHE A 58 -4.79 4.81 -16.80
C PHE A 58 -6.17 5.12 -17.38
N SER A 59 -6.67 4.32 -18.29
CA SER A 59 -7.96 4.58 -18.98
C SER A 59 -9.15 4.63 -18.01
N ALA A 60 -9.12 3.87 -16.91
CA ALA A 60 -10.16 3.88 -15.90
C ALA A 60 -10.33 5.27 -15.23
N MET A 61 -9.26 6.05 -15.09
CA MET A 61 -9.31 7.37 -14.47
C MET A 61 -10.14 8.38 -15.25
N ALA A 62 -10.24 8.19 -16.58
CA ALA A 62 -11.08 9.06 -17.42
C ALA A 62 -12.58 8.99 -17.07
N GLN A 63 -13.04 7.90 -16.47
CA GLN A 63 -14.42 7.75 -15.99
C GLN A 63 -14.74 8.67 -14.80
N LEU A 64 -13.70 9.17 -14.10
CA LEU A 64 -13.84 10.03 -12.94
C LEU A 64 -13.87 11.54 -13.27
N LYS A 65 -13.81 11.94 -14.55
CA LYS A 65 -13.78 13.37 -14.96
C LYS A 65 -14.97 14.18 -14.44
N SER A 66 -16.16 13.59 -14.47
CA SER A 66 -17.36 14.27 -13.95
C SER A 66 -17.30 14.45 -12.43
N LEU A 67 -16.72 13.49 -11.71
CA LEU A 67 -16.50 13.57 -10.27
C LEU A 67 -15.40 14.59 -9.94
N ALA A 68 -14.30 14.56 -10.67
CA ALA A 68 -13.19 15.51 -10.51
C ALA A 68 -13.64 16.97 -10.66
N SER A 69 -14.54 17.26 -11.61
CA SER A 69 -15.08 18.61 -11.83
C SER A 69 -16.01 19.10 -10.71
N GLN A 70 -16.58 18.21 -9.90
CA GLN A 70 -17.43 18.55 -8.76
C GLN A 70 -16.61 18.91 -7.52
N GLY A 71 -15.41 18.35 -7.41
CA GLY A 71 -14.52 18.55 -6.27
C GLY A 71 -13.91 19.95 -6.25
N LYS A 72 -13.61 20.43 -5.03
CA LYS A 72 -12.99 21.74 -4.81
C LYS A 72 -11.83 21.63 -3.83
N GLY A 73 -10.93 22.59 -3.89
CA GLY A 73 -9.73 22.64 -3.07
C GLY A 73 -8.56 21.86 -3.68
N LEU A 74 -7.40 22.04 -3.12
CA LEU A 74 -6.16 21.37 -3.52
C LEU A 74 -6.16 19.90 -3.01
N ILE A 75 -5.55 19.00 -3.76
CA ILE A 75 -5.10 17.69 -3.27
C ILE A 75 -3.60 17.80 -3.01
N GLY A 76 -3.19 17.75 -1.74
CA GLY A 76 -1.78 17.68 -1.36
C GLY A 76 -1.33 16.24 -1.29
N VAL A 77 -0.13 15.93 -1.80
CA VAL A 77 0.52 14.63 -1.71
C VAL A 77 1.89 14.82 -1.08
N LEU A 78 2.17 14.08 -0.02
CA LEU A 78 3.39 14.15 0.76
C LEU A 78 4.12 12.82 0.66
N LEU A 79 5.21 12.79 -0.10
CA LEU A 79 6.08 11.63 -0.27
C LEU A 79 7.26 11.69 0.73
N PRO A 80 7.77 10.55 1.24
CA PRO A 80 8.68 10.56 2.38
C PRO A 80 10.11 10.97 2.02
N ASP A 81 10.73 10.35 1.03
CA ASP A 81 12.14 10.57 0.73
C ASP A 81 12.53 10.13 -0.70
N THR A 82 13.83 10.18 -1.00
CA THR A 82 14.41 9.80 -2.28
C THR A 82 15.52 8.75 -2.14
N THR A 83 15.82 8.30 -0.92
CA THR A 83 17.02 7.51 -0.60
C THR A 83 16.73 6.14 -0.01
N THR A 84 15.64 5.97 0.76
CA THR A 84 15.27 4.68 1.37
C THR A 84 14.48 3.79 0.44
N SER A 85 13.85 4.37 -0.58
CA SER A 85 13.27 3.67 -1.72
C SER A 85 13.23 4.59 -2.94
N ALA A 86 13.76 4.11 -4.05
CA ALA A 86 13.74 4.83 -5.32
C ALA A 86 12.33 4.97 -5.92
N ARG A 87 11.33 4.22 -5.42
CA ARG A 87 9.98 4.16 -5.98
C ARG A 87 9.28 5.52 -5.99
N TYR A 88 9.43 6.31 -4.92
CA TYR A 88 8.65 7.54 -4.71
C TYR A 88 8.82 8.58 -5.82
N GLU A 89 10.03 8.77 -6.31
CA GLU A 89 10.31 9.68 -7.43
C GLU A 89 10.21 8.98 -8.79
N SER A 90 10.57 7.68 -8.86
CA SER A 90 10.59 6.94 -10.13
C SER A 90 9.20 6.48 -10.58
N PHE A 91 8.28 6.21 -9.63
CA PHE A 91 6.97 5.64 -9.92
C PHE A 91 5.83 6.42 -9.29
N ASP A 92 5.83 6.67 -7.97
CA ASP A 92 4.68 7.26 -7.27
C ASP A 92 4.35 8.65 -7.80
N ARG A 93 5.33 9.57 -7.83
CA ARG A 93 5.14 10.92 -8.36
C ARG A 93 4.62 10.95 -9.81
N PRO A 94 5.25 10.28 -10.78
CA PRO A 94 4.77 10.29 -12.17
C PRO A 94 3.41 9.57 -12.32
N TYR A 95 3.15 8.50 -11.60
CA TYR A 95 1.87 7.80 -11.71
C TYR A 95 0.71 8.53 -11.04
N LEU A 96 0.91 9.15 -9.87
CA LEU A 96 -0.08 10.03 -9.26
C LEU A 96 -0.38 11.23 -10.16
N THR A 97 0.65 11.86 -10.71
CA THR A 97 0.48 12.95 -11.68
C THR A 97 -0.36 12.50 -12.87
N LYS A 98 -0.01 11.35 -13.47
CA LYS A 98 -0.76 10.79 -14.61
C LYS A 98 -2.20 10.43 -14.24
N ALA A 99 -2.42 9.86 -13.05
CA ALA A 99 -3.76 9.52 -12.57
C ALA A 99 -4.66 10.75 -12.42
N PHE A 100 -4.17 11.79 -11.76
CA PHE A 100 -4.90 13.04 -11.60
C PHE A 100 -5.20 13.73 -12.94
N GLN A 101 -4.21 13.81 -13.83
CA GLN A 101 -4.38 14.39 -15.17
C GLN A 101 -5.36 13.58 -16.03
N ALA A 102 -5.30 12.24 -16.00
CA ALA A 102 -6.24 11.38 -16.72
C ALA A 102 -7.68 11.56 -16.23
N ALA A 103 -7.87 11.85 -14.94
CA ALA A 103 -9.15 12.23 -14.34
C ALA A 103 -9.58 13.67 -14.63
N GLY A 104 -8.76 14.46 -15.33
CA GLY A 104 -9.09 15.81 -15.77
C GLY A 104 -8.70 16.92 -14.81
N LEU A 105 -7.87 16.66 -13.79
CA LEU A 105 -7.33 17.70 -12.92
C LEU A 105 -6.19 18.45 -13.62
N GLY A 106 -6.15 19.78 -13.41
CA GLY A 106 -5.08 20.65 -13.86
C GLY A 106 -3.97 20.83 -12.81
N ALA A 107 -2.91 21.54 -13.20
CA ALA A 107 -1.73 21.76 -12.34
C ALA A 107 -2.03 22.52 -11.03
N ASN A 108 -3.14 23.24 -10.94
CA ASN A 108 -3.54 23.96 -9.73
C ASN A 108 -4.46 23.13 -8.81
N ASP A 109 -4.88 21.93 -9.24
CA ASP A 109 -5.79 21.08 -8.50
C ASP A 109 -5.07 20.11 -7.56
N PHE A 110 -3.78 19.83 -7.80
CA PHE A 110 -2.97 18.95 -6.97
C PHE A 110 -1.52 19.41 -6.90
N LYS A 111 -0.84 19.02 -5.84
CA LYS A 111 0.59 19.27 -5.59
C LYS A 111 1.21 18.02 -5.00
N ILE A 112 2.40 17.68 -5.45
CA ILE A 112 3.15 16.50 -4.95
C ILE A 112 4.50 16.98 -4.43
N ASP A 113 4.68 16.95 -3.15
CA ASP A 113 5.92 17.28 -2.45
C ASP A 113 6.67 16.01 -2.00
N ASN A 114 7.96 16.15 -1.72
CA ASN A 114 8.77 15.10 -1.13
C ASN A 114 9.52 15.69 0.07
N ALA A 115 9.45 15.01 1.19
CA ALA A 115 10.02 15.48 2.46
C ALA A 115 11.53 15.29 2.56
N GLN A 116 12.17 14.61 1.60
CA GLN A 116 13.62 14.36 1.56
C GLN A 116 14.15 13.72 2.85
N GLY A 117 13.36 12.80 3.45
CA GLY A 117 13.73 12.12 4.68
C GLY A 117 13.57 12.95 5.97
N SER A 118 12.88 14.10 5.91
CA SER A 118 12.71 15.01 7.04
C SER A 118 11.25 15.10 7.48
N ALA A 119 10.94 14.59 8.67
CA ALA A 119 9.59 14.69 9.25
C ALA A 119 9.14 16.15 9.44
N SER A 120 10.05 17.06 9.83
CA SER A 120 9.74 18.48 9.96
C SER A 120 9.46 19.15 8.61
N THR A 121 10.14 18.73 7.54
CA THR A 121 9.86 19.20 6.19
C THR A 121 8.47 18.73 5.75
N MET A 122 8.11 17.46 5.97
CA MET A 122 6.79 16.92 5.64
C MET A 122 5.68 17.68 6.37
N GLN A 123 5.87 17.96 7.67
CA GLN A 123 4.91 18.74 8.44
C GLN A 123 4.75 20.15 7.88
N THR A 124 5.86 20.84 7.55
CA THR A 124 5.81 22.19 6.93
C THR A 124 5.07 22.16 5.57
N GLN A 125 5.30 21.13 4.75
CA GLN A 125 4.61 20.94 3.48
C GLN A 125 3.11 20.74 3.70
N ALA A 126 2.70 19.89 4.66
CA ALA A 126 1.31 19.66 5.04
C ALA A 126 0.61 20.96 5.48
N GLU A 127 1.26 21.73 6.35
CA GLU A 127 0.73 23.02 6.85
C GLU A 127 0.57 24.04 5.71
N ALA A 128 1.52 24.06 4.76
CA ALA A 128 1.44 24.90 3.58
C ALA A 128 0.26 24.51 2.67
N ASP A 129 0.06 23.22 2.42
CA ASP A 129 -1.03 22.73 1.61
C ASP A 129 -2.40 23.00 2.25
N ILE A 130 -2.53 22.78 3.57
CA ILE A 130 -3.74 23.12 4.33
C ILE A 130 -4.04 24.62 4.22
N THR A 131 -3.02 25.47 4.35
CA THR A 131 -3.15 26.93 4.25
C THR A 131 -3.54 27.36 2.83
N GLN A 132 -3.08 26.65 1.80
CA GLN A 132 -3.44 26.88 0.40
C GLN A 132 -4.83 26.34 0.04
N GLY A 133 -5.57 25.76 1.00
CA GLY A 133 -6.93 25.29 0.81
C GLY A 133 -7.03 23.85 0.36
N ALA A 134 -6.10 23.00 0.79
CA ALA A 134 -6.23 21.57 0.57
C ALA A 134 -7.53 21.05 1.17
N SER A 135 -8.26 20.25 0.40
CA SER A 135 -9.44 19.53 0.87
C SER A 135 -9.15 18.05 1.14
N VAL A 136 -8.06 17.53 0.57
CA VAL A 136 -7.56 16.16 0.77
C VAL A 136 -6.04 16.20 0.88
N LEU A 137 -5.48 15.44 1.82
CA LEU A 137 -4.05 15.11 1.89
C LEU A 137 -3.86 13.61 1.70
N LEU A 138 -2.94 13.23 0.82
CA LEU A 138 -2.35 11.90 0.75
C LEU A 138 -1.03 11.97 1.52
N VAL A 139 -0.89 11.16 2.56
CA VAL A 139 0.28 11.17 3.44
C VAL A 139 0.97 9.82 3.38
N ASP A 140 2.16 9.78 2.82
CA ASP A 140 3.08 8.66 2.93
C ASP A 140 4.09 8.99 4.01
N ALA A 141 3.77 8.64 5.25
CA ALA A 141 4.48 9.13 6.42
C ALA A 141 5.88 8.50 6.56
N LEU A 142 6.87 9.32 6.93
CA LEU A 142 8.20 8.85 7.30
C LEU A 142 8.15 7.93 8.53
N ASP A 143 7.34 8.30 9.50
CA ASP A 143 7.04 7.55 10.72
C ASP A 143 5.62 7.82 11.19
N SER A 144 5.05 6.88 11.95
CA SER A 144 3.67 7.00 12.41
C SER A 144 3.44 8.18 13.37
N GLY A 145 4.45 8.58 14.15
CA GLY A 145 4.31 9.68 15.11
C GLY A 145 4.14 11.03 14.40
N SER A 146 5.02 11.34 13.47
CA SER A 146 4.93 12.57 12.66
C SER A 146 3.70 12.55 11.74
N GLY A 147 3.37 11.39 11.16
CA GLY A 147 2.16 11.21 10.35
C GLY A 147 0.89 11.51 11.13
N ALA A 148 0.74 10.97 12.36
CA ALA A 148 -0.42 11.23 13.21
C ALA A 148 -0.58 12.72 13.56
N ALA A 149 0.51 13.45 13.75
CA ALA A 149 0.48 14.89 13.99
C ALA A 149 -0.03 15.66 12.76
N ILE A 150 0.44 15.30 11.56
CA ILE A 150 -0.04 15.88 10.27
C ILE A 150 -1.54 15.61 10.09
N GLU A 151 -1.98 14.38 10.31
CA GLU A 151 -3.38 14.00 10.16
C GLU A 151 -4.30 14.71 11.15
N ALA A 152 -3.85 14.87 12.41
CA ALA A 152 -4.59 15.62 13.41
C ALA A 152 -4.74 17.10 13.00
N ALA A 153 -3.67 17.72 12.51
CA ALA A 153 -3.71 19.10 12.01
C ALA A 153 -4.64 19.26 10.81
N ALA A 154 -4.60 18.33 9.85
CA ALA A 154 -5.47 18.29 8.68
C ALA A 154 -6.96 18.14 9.08
N THR A 155 -7.24 17.16 9.93
CA THR A 155 -8.61 16.86 10.38
C THR A 155 -9.22 18.02 11.16
N ALA A 156 -8.44 18.71 12.01
CA ALA A 156 -8.88 19.92 12.74
C ALA A 156 -9.30 21.06 11.80
N LYS A 157 -8.86 21.05 10.55
CA LYS A 157 -9.24 22.01 9.50
C LYS A 157 -10.29 21.45 8.53
N GLY A 158 -10.82 20.25 8.78
CA GLY A 158 -11.80 19.60 7.92
C GLY A 158 -11.22 18.97 6.64
N VAL A 159 -9.89 18.92 6.52
CA VAL A 159 -9.19 18.26 5.40
C VAL A 159 -9.31 16.76 5.55
N LYS A 160 -9.65 16.05 4.47
CA LYS A 160 -9.71 14.60 4.43
C LYS A 160 -8.31 14.02 4.29
N VAL A 161 -8.07 12.87 4.92
CA VAL A 161 -6.76 12.22 4.90
C VAL A 161 -6.84 10.85 4.25
N ILE A 162 -5.83 10.54 3.46
CA ILE A 162 -5.56 9.22 2.90
C ILE A 162 -4.14 8.85 3.35
N ASP A 163 -4.02 7.74 4.09
CA ASP A 163 -2.73 7.09 4.29
C ASP A 163 -2.34 6.44 2.96
N TYR A 164 -1.29 6.91 2.34
CA TYR A 164 -0.80 6.39 1.07
C TYR A 164 0.42 5.52 1.31
N ASP A 165 0.45 4.32 0.76
CA ASP A 165 1.47 3.28 0.95
C ASP A 165 1.63 2.84 2.43
N ARG A 166 1.86 3.75 3.37
CA ARG A 166 2.12 3.46 4.79
C ARG A 166 0.95 3.85 5.67
N LEU A 167 0.40 2.87 6.41
CA LEU A 167 -0.62 3.15 7.43
C LEU A 167 0.02 3.87 8.62
N VAL A 168 -0.51 5.02 8.97
CA VAL A 168 -0.12 5.79 10.17
C VAL A 168 -0.75 5.18 11.40
N LYS A 169 0.04 4.53 12.27
CA LYS A 169 -0.44 3.99 13.54
C LYS A 169 -0.81 5.13 14.51
N GLY A 170 -2.01 5.06 15.07
CA GLY A 170 -2.56 6.13 15.91
C GLY A 170 -3.03 7.36 15.14
N GLY A 171 -3.19 7.25 13.83
CA GLY A 171 -3.63 8.34 12.97
C GLY A 171 -5.11 8.72 13.17
N ALA A 172 -5.53 9.78 12.47
CA ALA A 172 -6.84 10.39 12.65
C ALA A 172 -8.01 9.47 12.28
N ALA A 173 -9.11 9.58 13.03
CA ALA A 173 -10.35 8.86 12.70
C ALA A 173 -10.94 9.33 11.36
N GLY A 174 -11.52 8.40 10.60
CA GLY A 174 -12.21 8.69 9.33
C GLY A 174 -11.29 8.81 8.12
N ARG A 175 -9.97 8.52 8.28
CA ARG A 175 -9.05 8.40 7.15
C ARG A 175 -9.33 7.12 6.34
N THR A 176 -8.78 7.07 5.14
CA THR A 176 -8.77 5.86 4.30
C THR A 176 -7.33 5.46 4.04
N TYR A 177 -7.04 4.18 4.04
CA TYR A 177 -5.73 3.64 3.70
C TYR A 177 -5.71 3.10 2.27
N VAL A 178 -4.67 3.38 1.51
CA VAL A 178 -4.46 2.86 0.16
C VAL A 178 -3.08 2.25 0.07
N SER A 179 -3.02 0.93 -0.10
CA SER A 179 -1.77 0.19 -0.23
C SER A 179 -1.99 -1.19 -0.84
N PHE A 180 -0.94 -1.97 -0.88
CA PHE A 180 -1.01 -3.41 -1.14
C PHE A 180 -1.39 -4.17 0.14
N ASP A 181 -1.82 -5.45 -0.02
CA ASP A 181 -1.92 -6.37 1.12
C ASP A 181 -0.51 -6.70 1.63
N ASN A 182 -0.07 -5.97 2.66
CA ASN A 182 1.30 -6.05 3.16
C ASN A 182 1.57 -7.34 3.95
N VAL A 183 0.56 -7.97 4.54
CA VAL A 183 0.71 -9.33 5.09
C VAL A 183 0.96 -10.32 3.95
N LYS A 184 0.25 -10.17 2.83
CA LYS A 184 0.47 -10.99 1.63
C LYS A 184 1.85 -10.76 1.00
N VAL A 185 2.37 -9.51 1.01
CA VAL A 185 3.76 -9.22 0.62
C VAL A 185 4.72 -10.08 1.44
N GLY A 186 4.62 -10.04 2.76
CA GLY A 186 5.44 -10.85 3.64
C GLY A 186 5.28 -12.36 3.41
N GLN A 187 4.05 -12.84 3.18
CA GLN A 187 3.80 -14.25 2.85
C GLN A 187 4.50 -14.66 1.54
N LEU A 188 4.48 -13.80 0.53
CA LEU A 188 5.17 -14.06 -0.74
C LEU A 188 6.69 -14.10 -0.56
N ILE A 189 7.26 -13.21 0.26
CA ILE A 189 8.67 -13.22 0.62
C ILE A 189 9.03 -14.54 1.31
N GLY A 190 8.29 -14.93 2.35
CA GLY A 190 8.56 -16.17 3.10
C GLY A 190 8.41 -17.42 2.24
N GLN A 191 7.39 -17.50 1.38
CA GLN A 191 7.20 -18.62 0.47
C GLN A 191 8.31 -18.64 -0.61
N GLY A 192 8.67 -17.48 -1.15
CA GLY A 192 9.76 -17.34 -2.11
C GLY A 192 11.10 -17.82 -1.54
N GLU A 193 11.36 -17.55 -0.25
CA GLU A 193 12.54 -18.07 0.45
C GLU A 193 12.52 -19.60 0.55
N ILE A 194 11.39 -20.21 0.93
CA ILE A 194 11.24 -21.68 1.01
C ILE A 194 11.47 -22.31 -0.36
N ASP A 195 10.83 -21.79 -1.40
CA ASP A 195 10.93 -22.31 -2.76
C ASP A 195 12.37 -22.20 -3.30
N CYS A 196 13.05 -21.11 -2.96
CA CYS A 196 14.43 -20.86 -3.34
C CYS A 196 15.40 -21.82 -2.64
N ILE A 197 15.28 -21.97 -1.33
CA ILE A 197 16.06 -22.93 -0.54
C ILE A 197 15.97 -24.33 -1.16
N SER A 198 14.76 -24.74 -1.53
CA SER A 198 14.51 -26.02 -2.19
C SER A 198 15.16 -26.10 -3.57
N SER A 199 14.95 -25.09 -4.43
CA SER A 199 15.45 -25.07 -5.81
C SER A 199 16.97 -24.96 -5.91
N TRP A 200 17.59 -24.20 -5.01
CA TRP A 200 19.05 -24.06 -4.92
C TRP A 200 19.70 -25.16 -4.07
N LYS A 201 18.90 -26.09 -3.52
CA LYS A 201 19.35 -27.28 -2.76
C LYS A 201 20.21 -26.88 -1.54
N VAL A 202 19.80 -25.85 -0.82
CA VAL A 202 20.49 -25.44 0.41
C VAL A 202 20.27 -26.47 1.50
N ASN A 203 21.36 -27.08 1.96
CA ASN A 203 21.32 -28.07 3.04
C ASN A 203 21.34 -27.38 4.40
N LYS A 204 20.51 -27.86 5.35
CA LYS A 204 20.42 -27.33 6.71
C LYS A 204 20.31 -25.79 6.71
N PRO A 205 19.19 -25.25 6.25
CA PRO A 205 19.02 -23.81 6.15
C PRO A 205 19.12 -23.13 7.53
N ASN A 206 20.08 -22.23 7.66
CA ASN A 206 20.30 -21.35 8.81
C ASN A 206 19.98 -19.93 8.35
N ILE A 207 18.80 -19.45 8.72
CA ILE A 207 18.19 -18.26 8.15
C ILE A 207 18.37 -17.08 9.10
N LEU A 208 18.95 -16.00 8.59
CA LEU A 208 18.86 -14.67 9.22
C LEU A 208 17.61 -13.98 8.67
N VAL A 209 16.73 -13.52 9.55
CA VAL A 209 15.58 -12.69 9.18
C VAL A 209 15.95 -11.23 9.40
N MET A 210 15.90 -10.42 8.35
CA MET A 210 16.14 -8.98 8.44
C MET A 210 14.82 -8.26 8.19
N ASP A 211 14.47 -7.37 9.13
CA ASP A 211 13.23 -6.61 9.09
C ASP A 211 13.40 -5.23 8.45
N GLY A 212 12.29 -4.60 8.07
CA GLY A 212 12.23 -3.18 7.76
C GLY A 212 12.19 -2.31 9.02
N ASP A 213 12.12 -0.99 8.84
CA ASP A 213 12.11 -0.03 9.96
C ASP A 213 10.88 -0.22 10.85
N PRO A 214 11.02 -0.39 12.17
CA PRO A 214 9.91 -0.67 13.08
C PRO A 214 8.94 0.52 13.26
N THR A 215 9.31 1.72 12.83
CA THR A 215 8.43 2.90 12.84
C THR A 215 7.45 2.91 11.66
N ASP A 216 7.71 2.09 10.64
CA ASP A 216 6.83 1.84 9.51
C ASP A 216 5.94 0.61 9.78
N ASN A 217 4.62 0.80 9.72
CA ASN A 217 3.68 -0.29 9.91
C ASN A 217 3.78 -1.39 8.84
N ASN A 218 4.19 -1.05 7.61
CA ASN A 218 4.38 -2.03 6.54
C ASN A 218 5.45 -3.06 6.92
N ALA A 219 6.57 -2.62 7.55
CA ALA A 219 7.60 -3.53 8.04
C ALA A 219 7.03 -4.56 9.02
N THR A 220 6.17 -4.13 9.94
CA THR A 220 5.48 -5.02 10.89
C THR A 220 4.59 -6.05 10.18
N LEU A 221 3.85 -5.62 9.15
CA LEU A 221 2.95 -6.49 8.39
C LEU A 221 3.73 -7.48 7.50
N PHE A 222 4.85 -7.05 6.90
CA PHE A 222 5.76 -7.94 6.18
C PHE A 222 6.32 -9.01 7.13
N ALA A 223 6.81 -8.59 8.32
CA ALA A 223 7.33 -9.51 9.34
C ALA A 223 6.27 -10.53 9.79
N GLN A 224 5.03 -10.10 10.00
CA GLN A 224 3.92 -11.00 10.27
C GLN A 224 3.75 -12.03 9.14
N GLY A 225 3.85 -11.61 7.89
CA GLY A 225 3.67 -12.45 6.72
C GLY A 225 4.76 -13.52 6.60
N TYR A 226 6.04 -13.11 6.48
CA TYR A 226 7.13 -14.07 6.27
C TYR A 226 7.42 -14.93 7.50
N ASN A 227 7.34 -14.39 8.72
CA ASN A 227 7.47 -15.20 9.92
C ASN A 227 6.34 -16.25 10.03
N GLY A 228 5.09 -15.87 9.67
CA GLY A 228 3.97 -16.81 9.65
C GLY A 228 4.20 -18.00 8.72
N VAL A 229 4.76 -17.76 7.53
CA VAL A 229 5.08 -18.79 6.53
C VAL A 229 6.26 -19.64 6.95
N LEU A 230 7.31 -19.04 7.52
CA LEU A 230 8.54 -19.73 7.92
C LEU A 230 8.41 -20.49 9.25
N LYS A 231 7.49 -20.04 10.13
CA LYS A 231 7.33 -20.62 11.47
C LYS A 231 7.19 -22.16 11.49
N PRO A 232 6.39 -22.83 10.64
CA PRO A 232 6.31 -24.29 10.63
C PRO A 232 7.65 -24.98 10.38
N LYS A 233 8.51 -24.37 9.53
CA LYS A 233 9.85 -24.89 9.21
C LYS A 233 10.84 -24.70 10.35
N PHE A 234 10.69 -23.65 11.14
CA PHE A 234 11.47 -23.44 12.36
C PHE A 234 10.99 -24.37 13.48
N ASP A 235 9.67 -24.55 13.63
CA ASP A 235 9.07 -25.37 14.68
C ASP A 235 9.39 -26.87 14.51
N ASP A 236 9.43 -27.36 13.27
CA ASP A 236 9.76 -28.78 12.98
C ASP A 236 11.28 -29.05 12.89
N GLY A 237 12.10 -27.99 13.04
CA GLY A 237 13.56 -28.07 13.01
C GLY A 237 14.17 -28.32 11.61
N SER A 238 13.37 -28.27 10.54
CA SER A 238 13.89 -28.38 9.16
C SER A 238 14.71 -27.14 8.76
N TYR A 239 14.40 -25.97 9.35
CA TYR A 239 15.16 -24.72 9.23
C TYR A 239 15.55 -24.21 10.62
N VAL A 240 16.64 -23.46 10.70
CA VAL A 240 17.09 -22.78 11.92
C VAL A 240 16.98 -21.27 11.74
N LYS A 241 16.20 -20.58 12.58
CA LYS A 241 16.23 -19.14 12.68
C LYS A 241 17.43 -18.72 13.52
N VAL A 242 18.45 -18.14 12.87
CA VAL A 242 19.71 -17.76 13.54
C VAL A 242 19.52 -16.47 14.33
N GLY A 243 18.76 -15.53 13.79
CA GLY A 243 18.48 -14.24 14.42
C GLY A 243 17.44 -13.44 13.66
N GLU A 244 16.97 -12.39 14.32
CA GLU A 244 16.07 -11.35 13.78
C GLU A 244 16.43 -10.03 14.46
N PRO A 245 17.49 -9.36 13.97
CA PRO A 245 17.95 -8.08 14.54
C PRO A 245 16.96 -6.96 14.23
N ALA A 246 17.12 -5.83 14.95
CA ALA A 246 16.33 -4.62 14.70
C ALA A 246 16.41 -4.21 13.23
N GLY A 247 15.25 -3.95 12.63
CA GLY A 247 15.10 -3.65 11.21
C GLY A 247 15.45 -2.21 10.84
N THR A 248 15.59 -1.99 9.54
CA THR A 248 15.89 -0.68 8.95
C THR A 248 15.48 -0.62 7.49
N TRP A 249 15.25 0.61 6.98
CA TRP A 249 15.17 0.87 5.54
C TRP A 249 16.48 1.45 4.96
N THR A 250 17.52 1.66 5.81
CA THR A 250 18.80 2.24 5.37
C THR A 250 19.73 1.13 4.89
N PRO A 251 20.09 1.06 3.58
CA PRO A 251 20.86 -0.06 3.03
C PRO A 251 22.23 -0.24 3.67
N SER A 252 22.94 0.85 4.03
CA SER A 252 24.23 0.77 4.70
C SER A 252 24.15 0.20 6.12
N VAL A 253 23.05 0.46 6.83
CA VAL A 253 22.78 -0.15 8.14
C VAL A 253 22.46 -1.63 7.97
N ALA A 254 21.64 -1.99 6.97
CA ALA A 254 21.34 -3.38 6.63
C ALA A 254 22.61 -4.18 6.31
N ALA A 255 23.53 -3.63 5.48
CA ALA A 255 24.81 -4.25 5.18
C ALA A 255 25.64 -4.51 6.46
N THR A 256 25.79 -3.48 7.31
CA THR A 256 26.53 -3.59 8.57
C THR A 256 25.92 -4.64 9.50
N THR A 257 24.61 -4.64 9.64
CA THR A 257 23.88 -5.62 10.46
C THR A 257 24.09 -7.04 9.93
N PHE A 258 23.98 -7.24 8.61
CA PHE A 258 24.24 -8.54 8.00
C PHE A 258 25.68 -9.02 8.26
N GLU A 259 26.68 -8.16 8.03
CA GLU A 259 28.10 -8.49 8.23
C GLU A 259 28.42 -8.85 9.68
N GLN A 260 27.82 -8.14 10.65
CA GLN A 260 27.94 -8.45 12.08
C GLN A 260 27.31 -9.82 12.43
N GLN A 261 26.10 -10.07 11.95
CA GLN A 261 25.41 -11.33 12.18
C GLN A 261 26.16 -12.51 11.51
N TYR A 262 26.64 -12.32 10.28
CA TYR A 262 27.41 -13.36 9.57
C TYR A 262 28.77 -13.65 10.25
N THR A 263 29.42 -12.63 10.81
CA THR A 263 30.65 -12.81 11.59
C THR A 263 30.40 -13.58 12.88
N ALA A 264 29.30 -13.30 13.58
CA ALA A 264 28.92 -13.99 14.81
C ALA A 264 28.40 -15.43 14.54
N HIS A 265 27.78 -15.63 13.41
CA HIS A 265 27.14 -16.88 13.01
C HIS A 265 27.52 -17.25 11.56
N PRO A 266 28.77 -17.75 11.31
CA PRO A 266 29.25 -18.01 9.96
C PRO A 266 28.59 -19.21 9.27
N ASN A 267 27.69 -19.90 9.95
CA ASN A 267 26.82 -20.93 9.41
C ASN A 267 25.53 -20.39 8.77
N ILE A 268 25.26 -19.08 8.81
CA ILE A 268 24.14 -18.47 8.05
C ILE A 268 24.36 -18.78 6.57
N ASN A 269 23.33 -19.32 5.90
CA ASN A 269 23.38 -19.69 4.49
C ASN A 269 22.10 -19.32 3.72
N ALA A 270 21.23 -18.50 4.33
CA ALA A 270 20.05 -17.89 3.73
C ALA A 270 19.66 -16.63 4.50
N VAL A 271 19.06 -15.65 3.84
CA VAL A 271 18.63 -14.42 4.47
C VAL A 271 17.32 -13.91 3.88
N VAL A 272 16.32 -13.73 4.72
CA VAL A 272 15.10 -12.99 4.37
C VAL A 272 15.41 -11.51 4.43
N THR A 273 15.19 -10.79 3.33
CA THR A 273 15.28 -9.33 3.28
C THR A 273 13.93 -8.74 2.85
N PRO A 274 13.48 -7.64 3.47
CA PRO A 274 12.12 -7.13 3.31
C PRO A 274 11.92 -6.29 2.05
N ASN A 275 13.01 -5.79 1.43
CA ASN A 275 12.99 -5.07 0.16
C ASN A 275 14.29 -5.25 -0.63
N ASP A 276 14.29 -4.81 -1.89
CA ASP A 276 15.42 -4.94 -2.81
C ASP A 276 16.63 -4.09 -2.40
N ASP A 277 16.44 -2.92 -1.79
CA ASP A 277 17.55 -2.06 -1.39
C ASP A 277 18.36 -2.68 -0.25
N ASN A 278 17.70 -3.28 0.73
CA ASN A 278 18.37 -4.07 1.75
C ASN A 278 18.99 -5.36 1.16
N ALA A 279 18.28 -6.03 0.23
CA ALA A 279 18.81 -7.20 -0.47
C ALA A 279 20.06 -6.86 -1.27
N ASN A 280 20.08 -5.75 -2.01
CA ASN A 280 21.22 -5.28 -2.77
C ASN A 280 22.45 -5.06 -1.88
N ALA A 281 22.25 -4.48 -0.69
CA ALA A 281 23.33 -4.25 0.27
C ALA A 281 23.89 -5.56 0.82
N VAL A 282 23.03 -6.52 1.18
CA VAL A 282 23.43 -7.87 1.59
C VAL A 282 24.16 -8.61 0.46
N ILE A 283 23.61 -8.58 -0.76
CA ILE A 283 24.21 -9.24 -1.92
C ILE A 283 25.59 -8.66 -2.26
N ALA A 284 25.77 -7.34 -2.11
CA ALA A 284 27.09 -6.74 -2.28
C ALA A 284 28.13 -7.29 -1.27
N SER A 285 27.73 -7.51 -0.01
CA SER A 285 28.56 -8.15 1.00
C SER A 285 28.86 -9.61 0.64
N LEU A 286 27.85 -10.37 0.17
CA LEU A 286 28.04 -11.77 -0.28
C LEU A 286 29.01 -11.85 -1.45
N GLN A 287 28.90 -10.96 -2.44
CA GLN A 287 29.81 -10.90 -3.60
C GLN A 287 31.24 -10.55 -3.17
N LYS A 288 31.43 -9.62 -2.26
CA LYS A 288 32.72 -9.27 -1.66
C LYS A 288 33.37 -10.44 -0.93
N MET A 289 32.54 -11.30 -0.31
CA MET A 289 32.97 -12.57 0.35
C MET A 289 33.17 -13.72 -0.66
N ASN A 290 32.98 -13.49 -1.97
CA ASN A 290 33.06 -14.48 -3.03
C ASN A 290 32.05 -15.64 -2.86
N ILE A 291 30.89 -15.39 -2.27
CA ILE A 291 29.79 -16.38 -2.20
C ILE A 291 29.21 -16.54 -3.61
N PRO A 292 29.15 -17.77 -4.16
CA PRO A 292 28.68 -17.97 -5.52
C PRO A 292 27.17 -17.72 -5.68
N ALA A 293 26.74 -17.32 -6.87
CA ALA A 293 25.33 -17.27 -7.24
C ALA A 293 24.63 -18.62 -7.03
N LYS A 294 23.35 -18.61 -6.68
CA LYS A 294 22.50 -19.78 -6.43
C LYS A 294 22.97 -20.68 -5.28
N THR A 295 23.68 -20.13 -4.30
CA THR A 295 24.12 -20.86 -3.10
C THR A 295 23.64 -20.25 -1.80
N PHE A 296 23.23 -18.97 -1.81
CA PHE A 296 22.82 -18.21 -0.64
C PHE A 296 21.50 -17.47 -0.96
N PRO A 297 20.33 -18.08 -0.68
CA PRO A 297 19.04 -17.42 -0.91
C PRO A 297 18.94 -16.04 -0.26
N THR A 298 18.43 -15.08 -1.02
CA THR A 298 17.99 -13.77 -0.54
C THR A 298 16.65 -13.45 -1.18
N THR A 299 15.84 -12.66 -0.51
CA THR A 299 14.54 -12.22 -1.00
C THR A 299 14.52 -10.71 -1.23
N GLY A 300 13.40 -10.17 -1.71
CA GLY A 300 13.23 -8.74 -1.89
C GLY A 300 11.79 -8.34 -2.16
N GLN A 301 11.59 -7.04 -2.29
CA GLN A 301 10.32 -6.40 -2.64
C GLN A 301 10.62 -5.08 -3.36
N ASP A 302 9.69 -4.60 -4.15
CA ASP A 302 9.63 -3.40 -4.99
C ASP A 302 10.02 -3.61 -6.46
N ALA A 303 10.57 -4.77 -6.82
CA ALA A 303 10.99 -5.09 -8.18
C ALA A 303 11.86 -3.97 -8.80
N SER A 304 12.82 -3.46 -8.01
CA SER A 304 13.75 -2.45 -8.45
C SER A 304 14.63 -2.97 -9.58
N LEU A 305 15.17 -2.08 -10.43
CA LEU A 305 16.05 -2.49 -11.53
C LEU A 305 17.21 -3.36 -11.04
N SER A 306 17.86 -2.98 -9.94
CA SER A 306 18.96 -3.73 -9.34
C SER A 306 18.52 -5.06 -8.75
N GLY A 307 17.35 -5.11 -8.08
CA GLY A 307 16.75 -6.34 -7.57
C GLY A 307 16.45 -7.33 -8.69
N LEU A 308 15.79 -6.87 -9.77
CA LEU A 308 15.50 -7.68 -10.94
C LEU A 308 16.78 -8.21 -11.62
N GLN A 309 17.82 -7.37 -11.71
CA GLN A 309 19.13 -7.80 -12.22
C GLN A 309 19.77 -8.85 -11.29
N ASN A 310 19.63 -8.73 -9.97
CA ASN A 310 20.12 -9.72 -9.02
C ASN A 310 19.36 -11.06 -9.11
N VAL A 311 18.05 -11.01 -9.40
CA VAL A 311 17.26 -12.22 -9.71
C VAL A 311 17.82 -12.88 -10.98
N LEU A 312 18.08 -12.14 -12.04
CA LEU A 312 18.67 -12.66 -13.28
C LEU A 312 20.08 -13.23 -13.08
N LYS A 313 20.89 -12.62 -12.19
CA LYS A 313 22.23 -13.12 -11.84
C LYS A 313 22.20 -14.36 -10.93
N GLY A 314 21.04 -14.66 -10.31
CA GLY A 314 20.91 -15.73 -9.35
C GLY A 314 21.48 -15.43 -7.96
N TYR A 315 21.56 -14.16 -7.58
CA TYR A 315 21.88 -13.73 -6.22
C TYR A 315 20.63 -13.47 -5.37
N GLN A 316 19.51 -13.21 -6.01
CA GLN A 316 18.22 -13.00 -5.35
C GLN A 316 17.21 -14.01 -5.89
N CYS A 317 16.41 -14.60 -5.01
CA CYS A 317 15.42 -15.63 -5.34
C CYS A 317 14.28 -15.10 -6.20
N GLY A 318 13.85 -13.91 -5.87
CA GLY A 318 12.77 -13.17 -6.48
C GLY A 318 12.53 -11.89 -5.71
N THR A 319 11.56 -11.11 -6.17
CA THR A 319 11.14 -9.87 -5.56
C THR A 319 9.62 -9.76 -5.59
N VAL A 320 9.01 -9.15 -4.60
CA VAL A 320 7.59 -8.84 -4.65
C VAL A 320 7.39 -7.58 -5.48
N TYR A 321 6.71 -7.73 -6.61
CA TYR A 321 6.28 -6.62 -7.44
C TYR A 321 4.96 -6.06 -6.91
N LYS A 322 4.99 -4.78 -6.61
CA LYS A 322 3.82 -3.94 -6.33
C LYS A 322 3.62 -3.04 -7.55
N PRO A 323 2.60 -3.29 -8.40
CA PRO A 323 2.34 -2.41 -9.53
C PRO A 323 1.88 -1.02 -9.08
N ILE A 324 2.81 -0.10 -8.86
CA ILE A 324 2.57 1.23 -8.26
C ILE A 324 1.52 2.03 -9.03
N TYR A 325 1.39 1.81 -10.35
CA TYR A 325 0.33 2.46 -11.12
C TYR A 325 -1.10 2.10 -10.63
N LEU A 326 -1.30 0.93 -10.01
CA LEU A 326 -2.58 0.57 -9.38
C LEU A 326 -2.81 1.37 -8.11
N GLU A 327 -1.79 1.48 -7.27
CA GLU A 327 -1.84 2.21 -6.00
C GLU A 327 -2.08 3.71 -6.23
N ALA A 328 -1.34 4.30 -7.17
CA ALA A 328 -1.53 5.69 -7.57
C ALA A 328 -2.94 5.98 -8.09
N GLN A 329 -3.51 5.07 -8.91
CA GLN A 329 -4.89 5.20 -9.39
C GLN A 329 -5.90 5.00 -8.26
N GLY A 330 -5.68 4.03 -7.37
CA GLY A 330 -6.53 3.79 -6.19
C GLY A 330 -6.57 5.01 -5.26
N ALA A 331 -5.40 5.60 -4.97
CA ALA A 331 -5.28 6.79 -4.15
C ALA A 331 -5.90 8.02 -4.82
N ALA A 332 -5.60 8.24 -6.10
CA ALA A 332 -6.18 9.35 -6.85
C ALA A 332 -7.71 9.24 -6.95
N ALA A 333 -8.25 8.04 -7.24
CA ALA A 333 -9.69 7.81 -7.26
C ALA A 333 -10.32 8.10 -5.90
N THR A 334 -9.75 7.57 -4.81
CA THR A 334 -10.21 7.84 -3.44
C THR A 334 -10.21 9.34 -3.13
N ALA A 335 -9.13 10.04 -3.49
CA ALA A 335 -9.02 11.49 -3.30
C ALA A 335 -10.09 12.26 -4.06
N LEU A 336 -10.44 11.87 -5.28
CA LEU A 336 -11.47 12.51 -6.08
C LEU A 336 -12.87 12.37 -5.45
N TYR A 337 -13.21 11.20 -4.89
CA TYR A 337 -14.46 11.04 -4.14
C TYR A 337 -14.48 11.94 -2.91
N LEU A 338 -13.43 11.94 -2.10
CA LEU A 338 -13.35 12.75 -0.89
C LEU A 338 -13.39 14.25 -1.21
N ARG A 339 -12.68 14.68 -2.27
CA ARG A 339 -12.66 16.08 -2.76
C ARG A 339 -14.04 16.54 -3.22
N ALA A 340 -14.85 15.64 -3.78
CA ALA A 340 -16.22 15.91 -4.19
C ALA A 340 -17.24 15.79 -3.03
N GLY A 341 -16.78 15.52 -1.80
CA GLY A 341 -17.64 15.30 -0.63
C GLY A 341 -18.44 14.01 -0.69
N GLN A 342 -17.98 13.04 -1.49
CA GLN A 342 -18.66 11.76 -1.67
C GLN A 342 -17.88 10.63 -1.00
N THR A 343 -18.58 9.54 -0.65
CA THR A 343 -17.97 8.32 -0.11
C THR A 343 -17.46 7.46 -1.26
N PRO A 344 -16.19 7.02 -1.24
CA PRO A 344 -15.70 6.04 -2.19
C PRO A 344 -16.53 4.75 -2.17
N PRO A 345 -16.81 4.11 -3.33
CA PRO A 345 -17.63 2.91 -3.37
C PRO A 345 -16.91 1.70 -2.74
N ALA A 346 -17.67 0.74 -2.21
CA ALA A 346 -17.13 -0.48 -1.61
C ALA A 346 -16.36 -1.37 -2.61
N SER A 347 -16.58 -1.19 -3.91
CA SER A 347 -15.77 -1.83 -4.96
C SER A 347 -14.35 -1.25 -5.07
N LEU A 348 -14.15 -0.02 -4.60
CA LEU A 348 -12.84 0.63 -4.52
C LEU A 348 -12.22 0.41 -3.12
N VAL A 349 -12.94 0.75 -2.05
CA VAL A 349 -12.51 0.50 -0.66
C VAL A 349 -12.92 -0.92 -0.30
N ASN A 350 -12.09 -1.88 -0.71
CA ASN A 350 -12.40 -3.30 -0.78
C ASN A 350 -11.99 -4.10 0.47
N GLY A 351 -11.48 -3.44 1.51
CA GLY A 351 -11.02 -4.09 2.73
C GLY A 351 -10.86 -3.14 3.90
N THR A 352 -10.24 -3.65 4.95
CA THR A 352 -9.86 -2.89 6.15
C THR A 352 -8.48 -3.32 6.63
N THR A 353 -7.75 -2.38 7.23
CA THR A 353 -6.47 -2.65 7.90
C THR A 353 -6.57 -2.25 9.37
N GLN A 354 -6.06 -3.09 10.25
CA GLN A 354 -6.11 -2.83 11.68
C GLN A 354 -5.01 -1.86 12.10
N ASP A 355 -5.38 -0.71 12.63
CA ASP A 355 -4.51 0.17 13.39
C ASP A 355 -4.50 -0.30 14.85
N THR A 356 -3.41 -0.97 15.25
CA THR A 356 -3.29 -1.54 16.60
C THR A 356 -3.06 -0.48 17.68
N THR A 357 -2.58 0.70 17.33
CA THR A 357 -2.33 1.82 18.25
C THR A 357 -3.62 2.56 18.56
N ALA A 358 -4.42 2.89 17.55
CA ALA A 358 -5.74 3.49 17.73
C ALA A 358 -6.83 2.46 18.08
N ASN A 359 -6.53 1.16 18.03
CA ASN A 359 -7.50 0.06 18.13
C ASN A 359 -8.69 0.27 17.18
N ALA A 360 -8.40 0.60 15.94
CA ALA A 360 -9.38 0.96 14.93
C ALA A 360 -9.19 0.15 13.64
N SER A 361 -10.31 -0.19 12.99
CA SER A 361 -10.32 -0.79 11.66
C SER A 361 -10.42 0.33 10.62
N VAL A 362 -9.37 0.55 9.84
CA VAL A 362 -9.27 1.62 8.85
C VAL A 362 -9.78 1.11 7.50
N PRO A 363 -10.80 1.75 6.88
CA PRO A 363 -11.25 1.41 5.54
C PRO A 363 -10.09 1.49 4.55
N SER A 364 -9.90 0.45 3.74
CA SER A 364 -8.69 0.30 2.94
C SER A 364 -8.97 -0.09 1.48
N VAL A 365 -8.19 0.48 0.58
CA VAL A 365 -7.99 -0.04 -0.78
C VAL A 365 -6.78 -0.95 -0.73
N LEU A 366 -7.01 -2.26 -0.81
CA LEU A 366 -5.96 -3.27 -0.74
C LEU A 366 -5.72 -3.89 -2.12
N LEU A 367 -4.50 -3.71 -2.62
CA LEU A 367 -4.07 -4.17 -3.93
C LEU A 367 -3.28 -5.48 -3.80
N THR A 368 -3.28 -6.27 -4.88
CA THR A 368 -2.64 -7.59 -4.86
C THR A 368 -1.19 -7.50 -5.32
N PRO A 369 -0.21 -7.86 -4.46
CA PRO A 369 1.20 -7.97 -4.84
C PRO A 369 1.46 -9.28 -5.61
N VAL A 370 2.56 -9.32 -6.37
CA VAL A 370 2.96 -10.48 -7.18
C VAL A 370 4.41 -10.86 -6.90
N TRP A 371 4.69 -12.14 -6.60
CA TRP A 371 6.07 -12.63 -6.54
C TRP A 371 6.65 -12.77 -7.94
N VAL A 372 7.79 -12.15 -8.19
CA VAL A 372 8.47 -12.13 -9.49
C VAL A 372 9.78 -12.90 -9.40
N THR A 373 9.93 -13.84 -10.33
CA THR A 373 11.16 -14.61 -10.59
C THR A 373 11.53 -14.50 -12.06
N THR A 374 12.59 -15.19 -12.48
CA THR A 374 12.94 -15.31 -13.90
C THR A 374 11.81 -15.86 -14.76
N ASP A 375 10.89 -16.67 -14.18
CA ASP A 375 9.86 -17.38 -14.95
C ASP A 375 8.70 -16.48 -15.38
N ASN A 376 8.41 -15.42 -14.61
CA ASN A 376 7.29 -14.52 -14.87
C ASN A 376 7.67 -13.04 -15.02
N MET A 377 8.96 -12.70 -14.95
CA MET A 377 9.45 -11.32 -15.09
C MET A 377 8.99 -10.67 -16.40
N ALA A 378 9.05 -11.40 -17.52
CA ALA A 378 8.60 -10.91 -18.82
C ALA A 378 7.09 -10.60 -18.85
N SER A 379 6.26 -11.42 -18.22
CA SER A 379 4.80 -11.30 -18.21
C SER A 379 4.23 -10.39 -17.11
N THR A 380 5.11 -9.87 -16.24
CA THR A 380 4.76 -8.97 -15.14
C THR A 380 5.43 -7.61 -15.32
N VAL A 381 6.54 -7.35 -14.68
CA VAL A 381 7.22 -6.05 -14.65
C VAL A 381 7.59 -5.50 -16.02
N VAL A 382 8.00 -6.38 -16.96
CA VAL A 382 8.34 -5.95 -18.33
C VAL A 382 7.07 -5.61 -19.11
N LYS A 383 6.06 -6.48 -19.07
CA LYS A 383 4.76 -6.27 -19.73
C LYS A 383 4.07 -4.98 -19.25
N ASP A 384 4.16 -4.69 -17.96
CA ASP A 384 3.55 -3.49 -17.36
C ASP A 384 4.36 -2.21 -17.66
N GLY A 385 5.56 -2.34 -18.24
CA GLY A 385 6.45 -1.22 -18.52
C GLY A 385 7.09 -0.62 -17.26
N ALA A 386 7.11 -1.36 -16.15
CA ALA A 386 7.75 -0.92 -14.90
C ALA A 386 9.28 -0.88 -15.02
N VAL A 387 9.85 -1.65 -15.92
CA VAL A 387 11.27 -1.64 -16.24
C VAL A 387 11.49 -1.65 -17.75
N LYS A 388 12.45 -0.87 -18.24
CA LYS A 388 12.85 -0.92 -19.65
C LYS A 388 13.76 -2.12 -19.89
N VAL A 389 13.48 -2.87 -20.94
CA VAL A 389 14.29 -4.04 -21.33
C VAL A 389 15.76 -3.65 -21.55
N SER A 390 16.02 -2.49 -22.16
CA SER A 390 17.39 -1.98 -22.37
C SER A 390 18.17 -1.80 -21.07
N ASP A 391 17.51 -1.40 -20.00
CA ASP A 391 18.15 -1.12 -18.71
C ASP A 391 18.30 -2.41 -17.89
N LEU A 392 17.33 -3.31 -18.02
CA LEU A 392 17.33 -4.62 -17.36
C LEU A 392 18.35 -5.58 -18.01
N CYS A 393 18.29 -5.70 -19.33
CA CYS A 393 19.07 -6.66 -20.11
C CYS A 393 20.39 -6.07 -20.64
N ILE A 394 21.21 -5.58 -19.70
CA ILE A 394 22.58 -5.12 -20.05
C ILE A 394 23.41 -6.25 -20.65
N SER A 395 24.52 -5.93 -21.32
CA SER A 395 25.35 -6.91 -22.04
C SER A 395 25.75 -8.14 -21.19
N ALA A 396 26.01 -7.94 -19.90
CA ALA A 396 26.34 -9.03 -18.97
C ALA A 396 25.15 -9.96 -18.63
N LEU A 397 23.91 -9.55 -18.94
CA LEU A 397 22.69 -10.29 -18.62
C LEU A 397 21.94 -10.81 -19.86
N THR A 398 22.48 -10.62 -21.07
CA THR A 398 21.83 -11.01 -22.33
C THR A 398 21.39 -12.48 -22.32
N SER A 399 22.24 -13.39 -21.88
CA SER A 399 21.90 -14.82 -21.79
C SER A 399 20.81 -15.11 -20.78
N ALA A 400 20.85 -14.46 -19.60
CA ALA A 400 19.84 -14.63 -18.55
C ALA A 400 18.48 -14.05 -19.01
N CYS A 401 18.47 -12.90 -19.65
CA CYS A 401 17.25 -12.31 -20.24
C CYS A 401 16.65 -13.20 -21.31
N SER A 402 17.46 -13.75 -22.21
CA SER A 402 16.98 -14.69 -23.23
C SER A 402 16.36 -15.94 -22.59
N ALA A 403 17.00 -16.51 -21.57
CA ALA A 403 16.46 -17.65 -20.82
C ALA A 403 15.13 -17.30 -20.12
N ALA A 404 15.00 -16.07 -19.60
CA ALA A 404 13.78 -15.54 -18.99
C ALA A 404 12.73 -15.04 -20.00
N LYS A 405 12.98 -15.21 -21.32
CA LYS A 405 12.09 -14.75 -22.42
C LYS A 405 11.82 -13.25 -22.41
N ILE A 406 12.77 -12.47 -21.95
CA ILE A 406 12.75 -11.01 -21.99
C ILE A 406 13.41 -10.55 -23.30
N SER A 407 12.64 -9.89 -24.19
CA SER A 407 13.06 -9.45 -25.51
C SER A 407 12.62 -8.02 -25.78
#